data_aba074096a79a786b0470516c64e4e2e
#
_entry.id   aba074096a79a786b0470516c64e4e2e
#
_cell.length_a   1.000
_cell.length_b   1.000
_cell.length_c   1.000
_cell.angle_alpha   90.00
_cell.angle_beta   90.00
_cell.angle_gamma   90.00
#
_symmetry.space_group_name_H-M   'P 1'
#
loop_
_entity.id
_entity.type
_entity.pdbx_description
1 polymer ?
#
loop_
_entity_poly.entity_id
_entity_poly.type
_entity_poly.pdbx_seq_one_letter_code
_entity_poly.pdbx_strand_id
1 'polypeptide(L)'
;TGTNGFRHGTAGRSGSYYGGLTWFNNKLQIKYKNIGNFEKTGQAWNGIVAGNSDASLMDQGIKTYQDMWNHGLGRFNSLYEGLVFDKASKKFPQDASGNFQTFRYRMDDGSLWNRTTDNFYQNHNIASMQWRPSNHWTHNAAIHYTYGYGYYKEFRPNNKFEKFGMYATDATNSKIKRSDFIRRKGLSQHTYGLLYNANYINEKWDMLAGLNLQHFNGNHFGYIDYISKRVGFVNIVKPYDGNQYYDSDASKRDYSAFGKALYHITQQWDVFGDVQYRFVAYKTDGLNDKFISLSSAPYYANQQLNINETYSFLNPKAGISFHKEGHKAYFSVALA
;
A
#
# COMPACT_ATOMS: atom_id res chain seq x y z
N THR A 1 9.86 9.05 -17.00
CA THR A 1 8.78 10.05 -17.01
C THR A 1 8.89 10.95 -15.80
N GLY A 2 8.62 12.26 -15.96
CA GLY A 2 8.64 13.23 -14.88
C GLY A 2 7.55 14.29 -15.06
N THR A 3 7.14 14.91 -13.96
CA THR A 3 6.18 16.01 -13.93
C THR A 3 6.56 17.01 -12.85
N ASN A 4 6.27 18.27 -13.07
CA ASN A 4 6.40 19.30 -12.03
C ASN A 4 5.23 19.27 -11.03
N GLY A 5 4.18 18.53 -11.35
CA GLY A 5 2.96 18.45 -10.56
C GLY A 5 2.09 19.71 -10.64
N PHE A 6 0.81 19.58 -10.34
CA PHE A 6 -0.11 20.71 -10.32
C PHE A 6 -0.05 21.47 -8.98
N ARG A 7 -0.11 20.76 -7.86
CA ARG A 7 -0.03 21.36 -6.53
C ARG A 7 1.42 21.64 -6.13
N HIS A 8 1.63 22.56 -5.21
CA HIS A 8 2.95 22.84 -4.68
C HIS A 8 3.58 21.58 -4.07
N GLY A 9 4.84 21.33 -4.39
CA GLY A 9 5.60 20.18 -3.88
C GLY A 9 5.20 18.81 -4.45
N THR A 10 4.39 18.72 -5.51
CA THR A 10 3.95 17.43 -6.09
C THR A 10 4.74 16.99 -7.32
N ALA A 11 5.91 17.58 -7.58
CA ALA A 11 6.79 17.10 -8.64
C ALA A 11 7.17 15.63 -8.42
N GLY A 12 7.18 14.85 -9.48
CA GLY A 12 7.46 13.43 -9.42
C GLY A 12 8.26 12.94 -10.62
N ARG A 13 8.89 11.78 -10.44
CA ARG A 13 9.54 11.02 -11.50
C ARG A 13 9.34 9.53 -11.29
N SER A 14 9.19 8.80 -12.37
CA SER A 14 9.12 7.35 -12.38
C SER A 14 9.83 6.80 -13.60
N GLY A 15 10.22 5.54 -13.52
CA GLY A 15 10.78 4.79 -14.63
C GLY A 15 10.50 3.32 -14.46
N SER A 16 10.44 2.62 -15.58
CA SER A 16 10.31 1.17 -15.61
C SER A 16 11.25 0.57 -16.65
N TYR A 17 11.60 -0.68 -16.45
CA TYR A 17 12.34 -1.46 -17.42
C TYR A 17 11.75 -2.86 -17.54
N TYR A 18 11.94 -3.44 -18.70
CA TYR A 18 11.54 -4.81 -19.02
C TYR A 18 12.69 -5.50 -19.75
N GLY A 19 12.99 -6.72 -19.31
CA GLY A 19 13.88 -7.66 -20.00
C GLY A 19 13.20 -9.00 -20.11
N GLY A 20 13.32 -9.66 -21.27
CA GLY A 20 12.70 -10.95 -21.46
C GLY A 20 13.46 -11.83 -22.43
N LEU A 21 13.45 -13.14 -22.14
CA LEU A 21 13.98 -14.20 -22.99
C LEU A 21 12.88 -15.22 -23.23
N THR A 22 12.78 -15.70 -24.46
CA THR A 22 11.87 -16.80 -24.81
C THR A 22 12.64 -17.80 -25.64
N TRP A 23 12.59 -19.04 -25.19
CA TRP A 23 13.04 -20.19 -25.94
C TRP A 23 11.86 -21.13 -26.22
N PHE A 24 11.75 -21.68 -27.39
CA PHE A 24 10.65 -22.57 -27.76
C PHE A 24 11.04 -23.58 -28.86
N ASN A 25 10.35 -24.71 -28.82
CA ASN A 25 10.27 -25.67 -29.93
C ASN A 25 8.80 -26.09 -30.12
N ASN A 26 8.56 -27.13 -30.92
CA ASN A 26 7.19 -27.57 -31.25
C ASN A 26 6.35 -27.97 -30.01
N LYS A 27 6.96 -28.37 -28.91
CA LYS A 27 6.27 -28.89 -27.71
C LYS A 27 6.52 -28.10 -26.46
N LEU A 28 7.59 -27.33 -26.39
CA LEU A 28 8.02 -26.67 -25.16
C LEU A 28 8.35 -25.20 -25.41
N GLN A 29 7.80 -24.34 -24.59
CA GLN A 29 8.15 -22.93 -24.52
C GLN A 29 8.60 -22.59 -23.09
N ILE A 30 9.75 -21.94 -22.96
CA ILE A 30 10.26 -21.41 -21.70
C ILE A 30 10.43 -19.89 -21.86
N LYS A 31 9.92 -19.14 -20.89
CA LYS A 31 10.05 -17.68 -20.86
C LYS A 31 10.63 -17.25 -19.52
N TYR A 32 11.54 -16.30 -19.57
CA TYR A 32 11.96 -15.52 -18.42
C TYR A 32 11.63 -14.06 -18.65
N LYS A 33 11.13 -13.38 -17.62
CA LYS A 33 10.82 -11.95 -17.63
C LYS A 33 11.37 -11.32 -16.37
N ASN A 34 12.03 -10.19 -16.52
CA ASN A 34 12.38 -9.29 -15.45
C ASN A 34 11.72 -7.94 -15.71
N ILE A 35 10.95 -7.44 -14.74
CA ILE A 35 10.23 -6.18 -14.81
C ILE A 35 10.57 -5.40 -13.55
N GLY A 36 11.05 -4.19 -13.71
CA GLY A 36 11.34 -3.32 -12.57
C GLY A 36 10.77 -1.93 -12.79
N ASN A 37 10.41 -1.29 -11.68
CA ASN A 37 9.98 0.08 -11.67
C ASN A 37 10.50 0.79 -10.43
N PHE A 38 10.68 2.10 -10.56
CA PHE A 38 10.92 2.99 -9.46
C PHE A 38 10.06 4.23 -9.60
N GLU A 39 9.68 4.81 -8.49
CA GLU A 39 9.00 6.09 -8.45
C GLU A 39 9.47 6.91 -7.24
N LYS A 40 9.46 8.23 -7.44
CA LYS A 40 9.60 9.22 -6.39
C LYS A 40 8.63 10.35 -6.69
N THR A 41 7.53 10.38 -5.95
CA THR A 41 6.43 11.30 -6.20
C THR A 41 6.24 12.25 -5.03
N GLY A 42 6.04 13.53 -5.32
CA GLY A 42 5.61 14.50 -4.32
C GLY A 42 4.13 14.31 -4.01
N GLN A 43 3.75 14.42 -2.74
CA GLN A 43 2.43 14.03 -2.25
C GLN A 43 1.56 15.22 -1.85
N ALA A 44 0.24 15.06 -2.03
CA ALA A 44 -0.80 15.99 -1.61
C ALA A 44 -2.06 15.24 -1.12
N TRP A 45 -1.90 14.17 -0.33
CA TRP A 45 -3.01 13.29 0.09
C TRP A 45 -3.99 13.89 1.10
N ASN A 46 -3.66 15.04 1.73
CA ASN A 46 -4.58 15.68 2.68
C ASN A 46 -5.81 16.34 2.01
N GLY A 47 -5.87 16.34 0.68
CA GLY A 47 -6.95 16.99 -0.05
C GLY A 47 -6.86 18.53 -0.01
N ILE A 48 -7.99 19.18 -0.25
CA ILE A 48 -8.16 20.62 -0.24
C ILE A 48 -8.77 21.09 1.10
N VAL A 49 -8.48 22.32 1.49
CA VAL A 49 -8.99 22.91 2.75
C VAL A 49 -10.34 23.64 2.58
N ALA A 50 -11.07 23.38 1.51
CA ALA A 50 -12.40 23.95 1.26
C ALA A 50 -13.52 23.18 1.97
N GLY A 51 -14.66 23.77 2.08
CA GLY A 51 -15.87 23.19 2.67
C GLY A 51 -15.71 22.94 4.17
N ASN A 52 -16.13 21.78 4.64
CA ASN A 52 -16.18 21.42 6.08
C ASN A 52 -14.80 21.14 6.71
N SER A 53 -13.70 21.28 5.98
CA SER A 53 -12.38 20.95 6.48
C SER A 53 -11.82 21.96 7.49
N ASP A 54 -12.26 23.22 7.43
CA ASP A 54 -11.85 24.28 8.35
C ASP A 54 -12.94 25.36 8.48
N ALA A 55 -13.57 25.45 9.64
CA ALA A 55 -14.65 26.40 9.91
C ALA A 55 -14.20 27.86 9.74
N SER A 56 -12.96 28.21 10.15
CA SER A 56 -12.45 29.58 10.02
C SER A 56 -12.25 29.99 8.58
N LEU A 57 -11.91 29.07 7.68
CA LEU A 57 -11.85 29.34 6.25
C LEU A 57 -13.24 29.46 5.63
N MET A 58 -14.19 28.64 6.06
CA MET A 58 -15.59 28.74 5.62
C MET A 58 -16.20 30.10 5.99
N ASP A 59 -15.94 30.58 7.20
CA ASP A 59 -16.41 31.90 7.68
C ASP A 59 -15.77 33.06 6.89
N GLN A 60 -14.61 32.83 6.28
CA GLN A 60 -13.92 33.77 5.40
C GLN A 60 -14.24 33.54 3.89
N GLY A 61 -15.30 32.78 3.57
CA GLY A 61 -15.80 32.61 2.22
C GLY A 61 -15.25 31.42 1.44
N ILE A 62 -14.38 30.58 2.02
CA ILE A 62 -13.80 29.40 1.35
C ILE A 62 -14.72 28.20 1.53
N LYS A 63 -15.62 27.98 0.60
CA LYS A 63 -16.59 26.86 0.61
C LYS A 63 -16.33 25.82 -0.49
N THR A 64 -15.72 26.26 -1.61
CA THR A 64 -15.50 25.44 -2.79
C THR A 64 -14.04 25.50 -3.23
N TYR A 65 -13.66 24.63 -4.17
CA TYR A 65 -12.34 24.71 -4.81
C TYR A 65 -12.15 26.00 -5.62
N GLN A 66 -13.23 26.52 -6.24
CA GLN A 66 -13.18 27.79 -6.95
C GLN A 66 -12.88 28.97 -6.01
N ASP A 67 -13.43 28.96 -4.79
CA ASP A 67 -13.12 29.98 -3.79
C ASP A 67 -11.63 29.90 -3.39
N MET A 68 -11.10 28.67 -3.19
CA MET A 68 -9.67 28.50 -2.96
C MET A 68 -8.82 29.08 -4.09
N TRP A 69 -9.21 28.81 -5.33
CA TRP A 69 -8.51 29.33 -6.51
C TRP A 69 -8.54 30.86 -6.55
N ASN A 70 -9.70 31.44 -6.34
CA ASN A 70 -9.90 32.90 -6.38
C ASN A 70 -9.14 33.64 -5.26
N HIS A 71 -8.77 32.91 -4.18
CA HIS A 71 -8.03 33.47 -3.03
C HIS A 71 -6.59 32.92 -2.94
N GLY A 72 -5.99 32.53 -4.06
CA GLY A 72 -4.58 32.12 -4.15
C GLY A 72 -4.26 30.71 -3.62
N LEU A 73 -5.26 29.92 -3.21
CA LEU A 73 -5.06 28.58 -2.63
C LEU A 73 -5.27 27.43 -3.62
N GLY A 74 -5.50 27.69 -4.89
CA GLY A 74 -5.79 26.66 -5.89
C GLY A 74 -4.69 25.59 -6.06
N ARG A 75 -3.44 25.95 -5.75
CA ARG A 75 -2.27 25.03 -5.77
C ARG A 75 -1.76 24.69 -4.38
N PHE A 76 -2.43 25.13 -3.34
CA PHE A 76 -2.04 24.88 -1.94
C PHE A 76 -1.92 23.40 -1.63
N ASN A 77 -0.90 23.06 -0.85
CA ASN A 77 -0.65 21.70 -0.39
C ASN A 77 -0.17 21.72 1.07
N SER A 78 -1.01 21.28 1.99
CA SER A 78 -0.73 21.27 3.42
C SER A 78 0.45 20.35 3.83
N LEU A 79 0.93 19.49 2.94
CA LEU A 79 2.16 18.70 3.14
C LEU A 79 3.44 19.45 2.73
N TYR A 80 3.30 20.63 2.17
CA TYR A 80 4.40 21.44 1.64
C TYR A 80 4.49 22.82 2.30
N GLU A 81 3.35 23.38 2.66
CA GLU A 81 3.19 24.72 3.19
C GLU A 81 2.03 24.80 4.18
N GLY A 82 2.03 25.83 5.01
CA GLY A 82 0.98 26.13 5.97
C GLY A 82 0.27 27.44 5.64
N LEU A 83 -0.92 27.62 6.19
CA LEU A 83 -1.65 28.90 6.20
C LEU A 83 -1.21 29.70 7.41
N VAL A 84 -0.98 31.00 7.24
CA VAL A 84 -0.76 31.93 8.34
C VAL A 84 -2.08 32.12 9.08
N PHE A 85 -2.07 31.93 10.40
CA PHE A 85 -3.25 32.13 11.25
C PHE A 85 -2.95 33.19 12.30
N ASP A 86 -3.74 34.25 12.31
CA ASP A 86 -3.67 35.26 13.34
C ASP A 86 -4.51 34.85 14.56
N LYS A 87 -3.84 34.62 15.67
CA LYS A 87 -4.48 34.17 16.91
C LYS A 87 -5.31 35.26 17.57
N ALA A 88 -4.99 36.55 17.35
CA ALA A 88 -5.70 37.68 17.97
C ALA A 88 -7.06 37.88 17.30
N SER A 89 -7.09 37.95 15.98
CA SER A 89 -8.32 38.09 15.19
C SER A 89 -9.06 36.77 14.98
N LYS A 90 -8.41 35.63 15.21
CA LYS A 90 -8.90 34.27 14.88
C LYS A 90 -9.22 34.10 13.41
N LYS A 91 -8.48 34.77 12.54
CA LYS A 91 -8.65 34.74 11.09
C LYS A 91 -7.36 34.38 10.37
N PHE A 92 -7.51 33.96 9.13
CA PHE A 92 -6.41 33.82 8.18
C PHE A 92 -6.22 35.17 7.47
N PRO A 93 -5.06 35.83 7.60
CA PRO A 93 -4.83 37.13 6.95
C PRO A 93 -4.75 36.99 5.43
N GLN A 94 -5.22 38.03 4.75
CA GLN A 94 -5.18 38.18 3.30
C GLN A 94 -4.28 39.35 2.91
N ASP A 95 -3.69 39.27 1.72
CA ASP A 95 -2.99 40.40 1.10
C ASP A 95 -3.97 41.44 0.48
N ALA A 96 -3.44 42.52 -0.11
CA ALA A 96 -4.24 43.55 -0.75
C ALA A 96 -5.07 43.04 -1.95
N SER A 97 -4.74 41.89 -2.52
CA SER A 97 -5.45 41.24 -3.62
C SER A 97 -6.48 40.22 -3.13
N GLY A 98 -6.62 40.04 -1.81
CA GLY A 98 -7.53 39.07 -1.21
C GLY A 98 -7.00 37.63 -1.17
N ASN A 99 -5.71 37.38 -1.46
CA ASN A 99 -5.11 36.06 -1.36
C ASN A 99 -4.73 35.75 0.08
N PHE A 100 -4.97 34.51 0.53
CA PHE A 100 -4.53 34.04 1.85
C PHE A 100 -3.01 33.92 1.91
N GLN A 101 -2.44 34.33 3.04
CA GLN A 101 -1.00 34.24 3.27
C GLN A 101 -0.61 32.80 3.61
N THR A 102 0.42 32.30 2.93
CA THR A 102 1.01 30.97 3.17
C THR A 102 2.46 31.09 3.59
N PHE A 103 2.99 30.02 4.21
CA PHE A 103 4.41 29.93 4.55
C PHE A 103 4.93 28.52 4.27
N ARG A 104 6.21 28.44 3.87
CA ARG A 104 6.91 27.16 3.70
C ARG A 104 7.39 26.65 5.06
N TYR A 105 7.22 25.34 5.29
CA TYR A 105 7.80 24.69 6.48
C TYR A 105 9.33 24.82 6.48
N ARG A 106 9.90 25.07 7.67
CA ARG A 106 11.34 25.28 7.88
C ARG A 106 11.88 24.40 8.98
N MET A 107 13.12 23.97 8.77
CA MET A 107 13.95 23.32 9.80
C MET A 107 14.49 24.36 10.80
N ASP A 108 15.07 23.90 11.91
CA ASP A 108 15.64 24.80 12.94
C ASP A 108 16.83 25.63 12.45
N ASP A 109 17.56 25.13 11.48
CA ASP A 109 18.65 25.84 10.79
C ASP A 109 18.14 26.87 9.75
N GLY A 110 16.83 27.04 9.62
CA GLY A 110 16.19 27.96 8.69
C GLY A 110 16.01 27.40 7.27
N SER A 111 16.57 26.24 6.94
CA SER A 111 16.37 25.61 5.65
C SER A 111 14.90 25.22 5.42
N LEU A 112 14.46 25.27 4.17
CA LEU A 112 13.11 24.93 3.80
C LEU A 112 12.92 23.42 3.73
N TRP A 113 11.80 22.92 4.27
CA TRP A 113 11.33 21.59 3.93
C TRP A 113 11.14 21.46 2.42
N ASN A 114 11.74 20.46 1.82
CA ASN A 114 11.65 20.31 0.37
C ASN A 114 10.23 19.92 -0.05
N ARG A 115 9.80 18.72 0.30
CA ARG A 115 8.45 18.20 0.03
C ARG A 115 8.23 16.84 0.69
N THR A 116 6.98 16.51 0.93
CA THR A 116 6.56 15.15 1.26
C THR A 116 6.67 14.28 0.01
N THR A 117 7.31 13.13 0.15
CA THR A 117 7.53 12.21 -0.97
C THR A 117 7.08 10.81 -0.64
N ASP A 118 6.58 10.11 -1.64
CA ASP A 118 6.50 8.66 -1.68
C ASP A 118 7.59 8.14 -2.61
N ASN A 119 8.33 7.13 -2.14
CA ASN A 119 9.45 6.53 -2.85
C ASN A 119 9.19 5.03 -2.88
N PHE A 120 9.11 4.44 -4.06
CA PHE A 120 8.88 3.02 -4.19
C PHE A 120 9.75 2.41 -5.28
N TYR A 121 10.27 1.23 -5.00
CA TYR A 121 11.00 0.38 -5.93
C TYR A 121 10.39 -1.00 -5.92
N GLN A 122 10.20 -1.59 -7.09
CA GLN A 122 9.73 -2.96 -7.21
C GLN A 122 10.42 -3.67 -8.37
N ASN A 123 10.75 -4.95 -8.17
CA ASN A 123 11.32 -5.81 -9.19
C ASN A 123 10.62 -7.17 -9.19
N HIS A 124 10.23 -7.62 -10.37
CA HIS A 124 9.57 -8.91 -10.60
C HIS A 124 10.45 -9.78 -11.47
N ASN A 125 10.67 -11.02 -11.05
CA ASN A 125 11.33 -12.07 -11.80
C ASN A 125 10.32 -13.20 -12.00
N ILE A 126 10.06 -13.58 -13.23
CA ILE A 126 9.08 -14.60 -13.58
C ILE A 126 9.70 -15.55 -14.60
N ALA A 127 9.81 -16.82 -14.23
CA ALA A 127 10.14 -17.88 -15.17
C ALA A 127 8.90 -18.74 -15.38
N SER A 128 8.54 -18.98 -16.64
CA SER A 128 7.35 -19.75 -16.99
C SER A 128 7.64 -20.75 -18.10
N MET A 129 6.93 -21.87 -18.06
CA MET A 129 7.02 -22.97 -18.99
C MET A 129 5.61 -23.33 -19.48
N GLN A 130 5.49 -23.57 -20.75
CA GLN A 130 4.36 -24.27 -21.37
C GLN A 130 4.86 -25.50 -22.08
N TRP A 131 4.32 -26.67 -21.77
CA TRP A 131 4.69 -27.94 -22.36
C TRP A 131 3.46 -28.66 -22.91
N ARG A 132 3.53 -29.06 -24.16
CA ARG A 132 2.49 -29.76 -24.91
C ARG A 132 3.04 -31.12 -25.39
N PRO A 133 3.05 -32.15 -24.51
CA PRO A 133 3.58 -33.48 -24.90
C PRO A 133 2.77 -34.15 -25.98
N SER A 134 1.47 -33.88 -26.07
CA SER A 134 0.54 -34.39 -27.07
C SER A 134 -0.52 -33.34 -27.45
N ASN A 135 -1.39 -33.69 -28.40
CA ASN A 135 -2.51 -32.84 -28.79
C ASN A 135 -3.59 -32.69 -27.68
N HIS A 136 -3.57 -33.58 -26.70
CA HIS A 136 -4.55 -33.59 -25.59
C HIS A 136 -4.06 -32.89 -24.37
N TRP A 137 -2.76 -32.83 -24.10
CA TRP A 137 -2.21 -32.31 -22.87
C TRP A 137 -1.47 -30.99 -23.06
N THR A 138 -1.79 -30.05 -22.21
CA THR A 138 -1.02 -28.81 -22.02
C THR A 138 -0.69 -28.61 -20.55
N HIS A 139 0.58 -28.46 -20.24
CA HIS A 139 1.08 -28.14 -18.90
C HIS A 139 1.63 -26.72 -18.90
N ASN A 140 1.25 -25.93 -17.91
CA ASN A 140 1.82 -24.61 -17.67
C ASN A 140 2.38 -24.58 -16.25
N ALA A 141 3.59 -24.07 -16.11
CA ALA A 141 4.23 -23.82 -14.83
C ALA A 141 4.82 -22.43 -14.81
N ALA A 142 4.78 -21.77 -13.66
CA ALA A 142 5.49 -20.51 -13.47
C ALA A 142 6.00 -20.43 -12.02
N ILE A 143 7.24 -19.97 -11.87
CA ILE A 143 7.78 -19.52 -10.62
C ILE A 143 7.97 -18.00 -10.68
N HIS A 144 7.71 -17.33 -9.60
CA HIS A 144 7.90 -15.89 -9.53
C HIS A 144 8.54 -15.48 -8.21
N TYR A 145 9.29 -14.39 -8.29
CA TYR A 145 9.82 -13.68 -7.15
C TYR A 145 9.67 -12.18 -7.38
N THR A 146 9.08 -11.51 -6.39
CA THR A 146 8.93 -10.06 -6.37
C THR A 146 9.57 -9.52 -5.11
N TYR A 147 10.44 -8.53 -5.28
CA TYR A 147 10.95 -7.68 -4.21
C TYR A 147 10.35 -6.28 -4.34
N GLY A 148 9.88 -5.72 -3.24
CA GLY A 148 9.39 -4.35 -3.14
C GLY A 148 9.98 -3.66 -1.92
N TYR A 149 10.38 -2.40 -2.09
CA TYR A 149 10.86 -1.54 -1.01
C TYR A 149 10.35 -0.12 -1.24
N GLY A 150 9.83 0.49 -0.20
CA GLY A 150 9.40 1.85 -0.31
C GLY A 150 9.16 2.53 1.02
N TYR A 151 9.11 3.85 0.98
CA TYR A 151 8.78 4.65 2.13
C TYR A 151 8.24 6.01 1.70
N TYR A 152 7.35 6.58 2.49
CA TYR A 152 7.04 7.99 2.42
C TYR A 152 7.75 8.76 3.54
N LYS A 153 8.10 10.01 3.25
CA LYS A 153 8.73 10.93 4.18
C LYS A 153 7.94 12.23 4.20
N GLU A 154 7.48 12.66 5.37
CA GLU A 154 6.61 13.82 5.51
C GLU A 154 7.02 14.73 6.67
N PHE A 155 6.77 16.02 6.51
CA PHE A 155 6.81 17.01 7.59
C PHE A 155 5.47 17.02 8.31
N ARG A 156 5.52 16.97 9.64
CA ARG A 156 4.36 16.94 10.53
C ARG A 156 4.39 18.18 11.44
N PRO A 157 3.80 19.29 10.99
CA PRO A 157 3.79 20.52 11.80
C PRO A 157 2.94 20.33 13.05
N ASN A 158 3.38 20.93 14.16
CA ASN A 158 2.66 21.00 15.43
C ASN A 158 2.05 19.66 15.86
N ASN A 159 2.80 18.56 15.71
CA ASN A 159 2.31 17.24 16.06
C ASN A 159 2.60 16.90 17.51
N LYS A 160 1.77 16.06 18.11
CA LYS A 160 1.92 15.63 19.49
C LYS A 160 3.06 14.61 19.62
N PHE A 161 3.89 14.77 20.67
CA PHE A 161 4.93 13.81 21.04
C PHE A 161 4.37 12.43 21.35
N GLU A 162 3.21 12.36 22.01
CA GLU A 162 2.53 11.09 22.36
C GLU A 162 2.20 10.20 21.15
N LYS A 163 2.01 10.80 19.95
CA LYS A 163 1.78 10.03 18.73
C LYS A 163 2.99 9.21 18.27
N PHE A 164 4.14 9.51 18.86
CA PHE A 164 5.39 8.81 18.61
C PHE A 164 5.93 8.14 19.87
N GLY A 165 5.07 7.96 20.89
CA GLY A 165 5.46 7.36 22.16
C GLY A 165 6.47 8.18 22.96
N MET A 166 6.53 9.48 22.74
CA MET A 166 7.50 10.37 23.37
C MET A 166 6.87 11.21 24.47
N TYR A 167 7.56 11.33 25.59
CA TYR A 167 7.28 12.26 26.66
C TYR A 167 8.42 13.28 26.72
N ALA A 168 8.14 14.54 26.36
CA ALA A 168 9.13 15.61 26.30
C ALA A 168 8.94 16.63 27.41
N THR A 169 10.04 17.12 27.99
CA THR A 169 10.04 18.18 29.03
C THR A 169 11.05 19.27 28.70
N ASP A 170 10.79 20.47 29.17
CA ASP A 170 11.72 21.58 29.19
C ASP A 170 12.70 21.52 30.39
N ALA A 171 13.55 22.55 30.53
CA ALA A 171 14.55 22.67 31.61
C ALA A 171 13.91 22.74 33.01
N THR A 172 12.63 23.06 33.11
CA THR A 172 11.87 23.12 34.40
C THR A 172 11.11 21.83 34.67
N ASN A 173 11.32 20.76 33.87
CA ASN A 173 10.57 19.53 33.89
C ASN A 173 9.07 19.67 33.49
N SER A 174 8.68 20.80 32.92
CA SER A 174 7.32 21.02 32.45
C SER A 174 7.09 20.28 31.14
N LYS A 175 5.94 19.59 31.01
CA LYS A 175 5.61 18.77 29.84
C LYS A 175 5.40 19.63 28.59
N ILE A 176 6.16 19.32 27.52
CA ILE A 176 5.96 19.86 26.21
C ILE A 176 5.11 18.89 25.38
N LYS A 177 3.97 19.36 24.88
CA LYS A 177 2.98 18.50 24.24
C LYS A 177 3.20 18.30 22.75
N ARG A 178 3.75 19.30 22.04
CA ARG A 178 3.80 19.33 20.58
C ARG A 178 5.12 19.91 20.06
N SER A 179 5.53 19.47 18.88
CA SER A 179 6.61 20.05 18.09
C SER A 179 6.39 19.76 16.60
N ASP A 180 7.32 20.23 15.76
CA ASP A 180 7.40 19.84 14.36
C ASP A 180 8.28 18.60 14.22
N PHE A 181 7.87 17.67 13.38
CA PHE A 181 8.57 16.42 13.15
C PHE A 181 8.78 16.18 11.66
N ILE A 182 9.82 15.43 11.33
CA ILE A 182 9.88 14.69 10.08
C ILE A 182 9.83 13.21 10.42
N ARG A 183 8.86 12.50 9.86
CA ARG A 183 8.78 11.05 9.98
C ARG A 183 8.93 10.38 8.63
N ARG A 184 9.41 9.16 8.67
CA ARG A 184 9.46 8.25 7.54
C ARG A 184 8.77 6.95 7.94
N LYS A 185 7.84 6.49 7.10
CA LYS A 185 7.21 5.17 7.25
C LYS A 185 7.38 4.40 5.97
N GLY A 186 7.72 3.13 6.10
CA GLY A 186 8.03 2.34 4.93
C GLY A 186 7.73 0.86 5.12
N LEU A 187 8.01 0.14 4.05
CA LEU A 187 7.90 -1.29 3.99
C LEU A 187 9.02 -1.89 3.11
N SER A 188 9.39 -3.12 3.41
CA SER A 188 10.08 -4.00 2.47
C SER A 188 9.28 -5.29 2.36
N GLN A 189 9.25 -5.88 1.17
CA GLN A 189 8.44 -7.09 0.96
C GLN A 189 9.08 -8.03 -0.05
N HIS A 190 8.87 -9.32 0.19
CA HIS A 190 9.25 -10.42 -0.68
C HIS A 190 8.02 -11.28 -0.95
N THR A 191 7.71 -11.51 -2.21
CA THR A 191 6.66 -12.43 -2.61
C THR A 191 7.24 -13.43 -3.58
N TYR A 192 7.06 -14.71 -3.32
CA TYR A 192 7.49 -15.77 -4.21
C TYR A 192 6.46 -16.89 -4.27
N GLY A 193 6.41 -17.54 -5.38
CA GLY A 193 5.42 -18.58 -5.57
C GLY A 193 5.65 -19.47 -6.78
N LEU A 194 4.86 -20.52 -6.78
CA LEU A 194 4.75 -21.50 -7.85
C LEU A 194 3.29 -21.60 -8.29
N LEU A 195 3.06 -21.49 -9.59
CA LEU A 195 1.79 -21.80 -10.22
C LEU A 195 2.01 -22.98 -11.16
N TYR A 196 1.07 -23.90 -11.15
CA TYR A 196 1.04 -25.00 -12.09
C TYR A 196 -0.38 -25.32 -12.47
N ASN A 197 -0.61 -25.62 -13.75
CA ASN A 197 -1.83 -26.25 -14.21
C ASN A 197 -1.56 -27.23 -15.34
N ALA A 198 -2.41 -28.26 -15.39
CA ALA A 198 -2.47 -29.24 -16.44
C ALA A 198 -3.88 -29.22 -17.04
N ASN A 199 -3.95 -29.07 -18.33
CA ASN A 199 -5.19 -29.13 -19.11
C ASN A 199 -5.17 -30.37 -20.01
N TYR A 200 -6.27 -31.13 -19.96
CA TYR A 200 -6.50 -32.29 -20.83
C TYR A 200 -7.80 -32.11 -21.59
N ILE A 201 -7.73 -32.20 -22.89
CA ILE A 201 -8.89 -32.07 -23.78
C ILE A 201 -8.92 -33.25 -24.77
N ASN A 202 -10.09 -33.90 -24.86
CA ASN A 202 -10.41 -34.83 -25.93
C ASN A 202 -11.90 -34.68 -26.31
N GLU A 203 -12.43 -35.58 -27.14
CA GLU A 203 -13.82 -35.50 -27.59
C GLU A 203 -14.87 -35.55 -26.47
N LYS A 204 -14.56 -36.19 -25.35
CA LYS A 204 -15.50 -36.38 -24.20
C LYS A 204 -15.17 -35.56 -22.97
N TRP A 205 -13.93 -35.18 -22.80
CA TRP A 205 -13.46 -34.55 -21.56
C TRP A 205 -12.72 -33.24 -21.81
N ASP A 206 -13.07 -32.24 -21.03
CA ASP A 206 -12.24 -31.05 -20.81
C ASP A 206 -11.93 -30.97 -19.32
N MET A 207 -10.67 -31.25 -18.95
CA MET A 207 -10.22 -31.31 -17.57
C MET A 207 -9.11 -30.31 -17.33
N LEU A 208 -9.20 -29.59 -16.21
CA LEU A 208 -8.20 -28.66 -15.73
C LEU A 208 -7.91 -28.93 -14.26
N ALA A 209 -6.65 -29.18 -13.93
CA ALA A 209 -6.19 -29.26 -12.54
C ALA A 209 -5.03 -28.30 -12.34
N GLY A 210 -4.94 -27.71 -11.17
CA GLY A 210 -3.86 -26.80 -10.88
C GLY A 210 -3.61 -26.58 -9.40
N LEU A 211 -2.47 -25.95 -9.14
CA LEU A 211 -2.06 -25.51 -7.82
C LEU A 211 -1.44 -24.12 -7.87
N ASN A 212 -1.60 -23.39 -6.78
CA ASN A 212 -0.94 -22.12 -6.51
C ASN A 212 -0.35 -22.18 -5.10
N LEU A 213 0.95 -21.96 -5.02
CA LEU A 213 1.69 -21.89 -3.76
C LEU A 213 2.33 -20.51 -3.72
N GLN A 214 1.89 -19.66 -2.80
CA GLN A 214 2.42 -18.31 -2.64
C GLN A 214 2.84 -18.06 -1.20
N HIS A 215 3.99 -17.42 -1.05
CA HIS A 215 4.51 -16.95 0.22
C HIS A 215 4.87 -15.47 0.11
N PHE A 216 4.39 -14.70 1.07
CA PHE A 216 4.71 -13.29 1.26
C PHE A 216 5.39 -13.10 2.61
N ASN A 217 6.48 -12.34 2.63
CA ASN A 217 7.12 -11.79 3.81
C ASN A 217 7.24 -10.28 3.64
N GLY A 218 6.85 -9.54 4.65
CA GLY A 218 6.94 -8.09 4.66
C GLY A 218 7.36 -7.57 6.02
N ASN A 219 8.17 -6.52 6.01
CA ASN A 219 8.52 -5.73 7.18
C ASN A 219 7.94 -4.33 7.02
N HIS A 220 7.34 -3.79 8.08
CA HIS A 220 6.83 -2.42 8.16
C HIS A 220 7.55 -1.67 9.26
N PHE A 221 8.08 -0.50 8.94
CA PHE A 221 8.93 0.26 9.84
C PHE A 221 8.60 1.75 9.84
N GLY A 222 8.98 2.44 10.92
CA GLY A 222 8.85 3.89 11.02
C GLY A 222 10.00 4.54 11.77
N TYR A 223 10.45 5.69 11.26
CA TYR A 223 11.54 6.48 11.81
C TYR A 223 11.10 7.92 12.05
N ILE A 224 11.61 8.52 13.13
CA ILE A 224 11.59 9.96 13.34
C ILE A 224 12.93 10.51 12.92
N ASP A 225 12.97 11.13 11.74
CA ASP A 225 14.20 11.65 11.14
C ASP A 225 14.57 13.04 11.69
N TYR A 226 13.61 13.75 12.30
CA TYR A 226 13.82 15.10 12.86
C TYR A 226 12.73 15.47 13.87
N ILE A 227 13.14 16.20 14.90
CA ILE A 227 12.26 16.87 15.89
C ILE A 227 12.76 18.29 16.06
N SER A 228 11.91 19.28 15.82
CA SER A 228 12.26 20.69 16.05
C SER A 228 12.46 20.99 17.53
N LYS A 229 13.56 21.64 17.86
CA LYS A 229 13.92 22.09 19.22
C LYS A 229 13.36 23.48 19.55
N ARG A 230 12.72 24.16 18.61
CA ARG A 230 12.16 25.53 18.81
C ARG A 230 11.20 25.63 19.99
N VAL A 231 10.57 24.52 20.38
CA VAL A 231 9.67 24.45 21.53
C VAL A 231 10.41 24.34 22.86
N GLY A 232 11.75 24.28 22.87
CA GLY A 232 12.57 24.34 24.09
C GLY A 232 12.62 23.04 24.91
N PHE A 233 12.32 21.87 24.33
CA PHE A 233 12.50 20.61 25.06
C PHE A 233 14.00 20.33 25.27
N VAL A 234 14.35 19.79 26.45
CA VAL A 234 15.70 19.38 26.81
C VAL A 234 15.80 17.87 27.03
N ASN A 235 14.69 17.21 27.36
CA ASN A 235 14.65 15.78 27.59
C ASN A 235 13.48 15.13 26.89
N ILE A 236 13.71 13.90 26.35
CA ILE A 236 12.68 13.03 25.77
C ILE A 236 12.83 11.64 26.37
N VAL A 237 11.77 11.15 26.99
CA VAL A 237 11.61 9.75 27.41
C VAL A 237 10.75 9.03 26.39
N LYS A 238 11.17 7.84 25.95
CA LYS A 238 10.50 7.04 24.92
C LYS A 238 10.76 5.55 25.14
N PRO A 239 9.89 4.63 24.66
CA PRO A 239 10.00 3.20 24.88
C PRO A 239 10.90 2.48 23.85
N TYR A 240 11.62 3.17 23.00
CA TYR A 240 12.47 2.62 21.96
C TYR A 240 13.81 3.33 21.87
N ASP A 241 14.81 2.63 21.36
CA ASP A 241 16.15 3.18 21.15
C ASP A 241 16.26 3.87 19.77
N GLY A 242 17.23 4.78 19.66
CA GLY A 242 17.47 5.49 18.40
C GLY A 242 16.25 6.27 17.92
N ASN A 243 15.97 6.21 16.65
CA ASN A 243 14.88 6.93 15.98
C ASN A 243 13.82 6.04 15.31
N GLN A 244 13.96 4.71 15.40
CA GLN A 244 12.97 3.75 14.89
C GLN A 244 11.87 3.55 15.94
N TYR A 245 10.68 4.09 15.68
CA TYR A 245 9.61 4.11 16.68
C TYR A 245 8.62 2.95 16.55
N TYR A 246 8.68 2.18 15.46
CA TYR A 246 8.03 0.89 15.32
C TYR A 246 8.69 0.02 14.26
N ASP A 247 8.52 -1.29 14.41
CA ASP A 247 9.00 -2.31 13.50
C ASP A 247 8.14 -3.56 13.65
N SER A 248 7.61 -4.07 12.54
CA SER A 248 6.77 -5.27 12.56
C SER A 248 6.94 -6.08 11.29
N ASP A 249 6.91 -7.39 11.45
CA ASP A 249 6.98 -8.35 10.38
C ASP A 249 5.61 -8.99 10.13
N ALA A 250 5.32 -9.29 8.88
CA ALA A 250 4.16 -10.05 8.47
C ALA A 250 4.57 -11.15 7.50
N SER A 251 3.96 -12.32 7.63
CA SER A 251 4.08 -13.38 6.65
C SER A 251 2.70 -13.94 6.30
N LYS A 252 2.53 -14.28 5.03
CA LYS A 252 1.32 -14.93 4.54
C LYS A 252 1.69 -16.10 3.65
N ARG A 253 1.12 -17.27 3.95
CA ARG A 253 1.14 -18.45 3.08
C ARG A 253 -0.25 -18.60 2.49
N ASP A 254 -0.34 -18.73 1.18
CA ASP A 254 -1.60 -18.87 0.45
C ASP A 254 -1.45 -20.01 -0.55
N TYR A 255 -2.00 -21.17 -0.19
CA TYR A 255 -1.86 -22.40 -0.95
C TYR A 255 -3.24 -22.84 -1.43
N SER A 256 -3.35 -23.12 -2.72
CA SER A 256 -4.58 -23.68 -3.26
C SER A 256 -4.32 -24.75 -4.29
N ALA A 257 -5.19 -25.74 -4.32
CA ALA A 257 -5.26 -26.72 -5.37
C ALA A 257 -6.71 -26.79 -5.88
N PHE A 258 -6.89 -26.98 -7.16
CA PHE A 258 -8.19 -27.11 -7.77
C PHE A 258 -8.21 -28.16 -8.87
N GLY A 259 -9.37 -28.74 -9.08
CA GLY A 259 -9.66 -29.62 -10.18
C GLY A 259 -11.03 -29.35 -10.76
N LYS A 260 -11.13 -29.26 -12.07
CA LYS A 260 -12.36 -29.12 -12.83
C LYS A 260 -12.40 -30.17 -13.90
N ALA A 261 -13.55 -30.82 -14.06
CA ALA A 261 -13.81 -31.74 -15.16
C ALA A 261 -15.17 -31.41 -15.79
N LEU A 262 -15.20 -31.32 -17.10
CA LEU A 262 -16.39 -31.21 -17.89
C LEU A 262 -16.46 -32.45 -18.77
N TYR A 263 -17.63 -33.11 -18.78
CA TYR A 263 -17.89 -34.30 -19.55
C TYR A 263 -19.03 -34.04 -20.54
N HIS A 264 -18.76 -34.29 -21.80
CA HIS A 264 -19.73 -34.23 -22.90
C HIS A 264 -20.54 -35.53 -22.95
N ILE A 265 -21.76 -35.51 -22.38
CA ILE A 265 -22.67 -36.65 -22.34
C ILE A 265 -23.14 -36.93 -23.75
N THR A 266 -23.55 -35.89 -24.46
CA THR A 266 -23.95 -35.89 -25.86
C THR A 266 -23.42 -34.64 -26.56
N GLN A 267 -23.72 -34.47 -27.84
CA GLN A 267 -23.41 -33.22 -28.55
C GLN A 267 -24.16 -31.99 -27.99
N GLN A 268 -25.15 -32.19 -27.15
CA GLN A 268 -26.03 -31.14 -26.64
C GLN A 268 -25.95 -30.97 -25.09
N TRP A 269 -25.50 -31.99 -24.40
CA TRP A 269 -25.51 -32.02 -22.92
C TRP A 269 -24.11 -32.19 -22.36
N ASP A 270 -23.74 -31.29 -21.48
CA ASP A 270 -22.52 -31.34 -20.68
C ASP A 270 -22.82 -31.36 -19.19
N VAL A 271 -22.01 -32.09 -18.43
CA VAL A 271 -21.99 -32.04 -16.97
C VAL A 271 -20.59 -31.64 -16.51
N PHE A 272 -20.51 -30.84 -15.47
CA PHE A 272 -19.22 -30.48 -14.90
C PHE A 272 -19.19 -30.58 -13.40
N GLY A 273 -18.00 -30.86 -12.88
CA GLY A 273 -17.64 -30.75 -11.48
C GLY A 273 -16.38 -29.93 -11.31
N ASP A 274 -16.31 -29.18 -10.23
CA ASP A 274 -15.19 -28.28 -9.87
C ASP A 274 -15.02 -28.34 -8.36
N VAL A 275 -13.79 -28.46 -7.90
CA VAL A 275 -13.44 -28.40 -6.49
C VAL A 275 -12.19 -27.61 -6.30
N GLN A 276 -12.20 -26.69 -5.34
CA GLN A 276 -11.03 -25.96 -4.90
C GLN A 276 -10.84 -26.16 -3.39
N TYR A 277 -9.61 -26.46 -3.00
CA TYR A 277 -9.16 -26.33 -1.63
C TYR A 277 -8.17 -25.18 -1.53
N ARG A 278 -8.36 -24.29 -0.54
CA ARG A 278 -7.45 -23.18 -0.24
C ARG A 278 -7.12 -23.14 1.23
N PHE A 279 -5.82 -23.04 1.52
CA PHE A 279 -5.27 -22.84 2.84
C PHE A 279 -4.58 -21.49 2.90
N VAL A 280 -4.90 -20.69 3.93
CA VAL A 280 -4.26 -19.41 4.20
C VAL A 280 -3.75 -19.41 5.64
N ALA A 281 -2.45 -19.15 5.81
CA ALA A 281 -1.88 -18.86 7.12
C ALA A 281 -1.33 -17.42 7.10
N TYR A 282 -1.70 -16.66 8.12
CA TYR A 282 -1.28 -15.26 8.29
C TYR A 282 -0.67 -15.07 9.67
N LYS A 283 0.54 -14.52 9.70
CA LYS A 283 1.21 -14.15 10.93
C LYS A 283 1.70 -12.71 10.84
N THR A 284 1.49 -11.92 11.90
CA THR A 284 2.17 -10.64 12.09
C THR A 284 2.66 -10.53 13.52
N ASP A 285 3.86 -9.99 13.68
CA ASP A 285 4.58 -9.90 14.94
C ASP A 285 5.38 -8.60 15.01
N GLY A 286 5.72 -8.15 16.21
CA GLY A 286 6.50 -6.94 16.44
C GLY A 286 5.68 -5.76 16.95
N LEU A 287 6.15 -4.54 16.70
CA LEU A 287 5.59 -3.30 17.23
C LEU A 287 4.86 -2.53 16.14
N ASN A 288 3.64 -2.08 16.40
CA ASN A 288 2.95 -1.17 15.49
C ASN A 288 3.18 0.31 15.88
N ASP A 289 2.66 1.24 15.08
CA ASP A 289 2.81 2.68 15.30
C ASP A 289 1.79 3.28 16.29
N LYS A 290 1.13 2.45 17.10
CA LYS A 290 0.22 2.85 18.15
C LYS A 290 0.90 2.74 19.52
N PHE A 291 0.56 3.66 20.40
CA PHE A 291 1.14 3.72 21.73
C PHE A 291 0.06 3.70 22.80
N ILE A 292 0.31 2.96 23.86
CA ILE A 292 -0.51 2.87 25.06
C ILE A 292 0.13 3.77 26.12
N SER A 293 -0.67 4.61 26.79
CA SER A 293 -0.19 5.44 27.89
C SER A 293 0.04 4.61 29.15
N LEU A 294 1.15 4.91 29.85
CA LEU A 294 1.53 4.32 31.12
C LEU A 294 1.52 5.39 32.23
N SER A 295 1.34 4.97 33.48
CA SER A 295 1.32 5.87 34.66
C SER A 295 2.71 6.34 35.07
N SER A 296 3.77 5.63 34.69
CA SER A 296 5.16 5.94 35.03
C SER A 296 6.05 5.84 33.76
N ALA A 297 7.31 6.29 33.86
CA ALA A 297 8.28 6.17 32.80
C ALA A 297 8.36 4.70 32.29
N PRO A 298 8.46 4.49 30.97
CA PRO A 298 8.67 5.45 29.89
C PRO A 298 7.42 6.23 29.43
N TYR A 299 6.32 6.21 30.15
CA TYR A 299 5.03 6.88 29.95
C TYR A 299 4.21 6.39 28.74
N TYR A 300 4.84 5.67 27.83
CA TYR A 300 4.21 5.04 26.67
C TYR A 300 4.84 3.68 26.37
N ALA A 301 4.06 2.79 25.83
CA ALA A 301 4.53 1.51 25.26
C ALA A 301 3.95 1.33 23.88
N ASN A 302 4.70 0.74 22.97
CA ASN A 302 4.16 0.33 21.68
C ASN A 302 3.11 -0.76 21.86
N GLN A 303 2.07 -0.71 21.05
CA GLN A 303 1.14 -1.82 20.94
C GLN A 303 1.84 -2.99 20.22
N GLN A 304 1.85 -4.15 20.85
CA GLN A 304 2.36 -5.39 20.28
C GLN A 304 1.39 -5.93 19.22
N LEU A 305 1.95 -6.39 18.12
CA LEU A 305 1.28 -7.25 17.15
C LEU A 305 1.64 -8.69 17.48
N ASN A 306 0.65 -9.55 17.62
CA ASN A 306 0.81 -10.98 17.82
C ASN A 306 -0.42 -11.68 17.23
N ILE A 307 -0.48 -11.73 15.91
CA ILE A 307 -1.57 -12.35 15.17
C ILE A 307 -1.01 -13.60 14.49
N ASN A 308 -1.68 -14.72 14.65
CA ASN A 308 -1.31 -15.98 14.02
C ASN A 308 -2.60 -16.76 13.72
N GLU A 309 -3.09 -16.61 12.49
CA GLU A 309 -4.38 -17.13 12.06
C GLU A 309 -4.22 -18.07 10.87
N THR A 310 -5.05 -19.10 10.82
CA THR A 310 -5.12 -20.05 9.73
C THR A 310 -6.55 -20.27 9.28
N TYR A 311 -6.75 -20.36 7.98
CA TYR A 311 -8.05 -20.56 7.36
C TYR A 311 -7.96 -21.66 6.32
N SER A 312 -9.01 -22.48 6.23
CA SER A 312 -9.16 -23.53 5.22
C SER A 312 -10.53 -23.41 4.56
N PHE A 313 -10.55 -23.48 3.26
CA PHE A 313 -11.76 -23.36 2.46
C PHE A 313 -11.86 -24.54 1.49
N LEU A 314 -13.03 -25.15 1.40
CA LEU A 314 -13.36 -26.15 0.40
C LEU A 314 -14.56 -25.64 -0.40
N ASN A 315 -14.36 -25.38 -1.66
CA ASN A 315 -15.35 -24.76 -2.55
C ASN A 315 -15.72 -25.74 -3.68
N PRO A 316 -16.66 -26.66 -3.49
CA PRO A 316 -17.16 -27.51 -4.55
C PRO A 316 -18.23 -26.80 -5.40
N LYS A 317 -18.26 -27.11 -6.68
CA LYS A 317 -19.26 -26.66 -7.63
C LYS A 317 -19.58 -27.78 -8.61
N ALA A 318 -20.83 -27.94 -8.97
CA ALA A 318 -21.27 -28.85 -10.03
C ALA A 318 -22.40 -28.23 -10.84
N GLY A 319 -22.56 -28.70 -12.05
CA GLY A 319 -23.64 -28.21 -12.90
C GLY A 319 -23.78 -29.03 -14.19
N ILE A 320 -24.88 -28.73 -14.89
CA ILE A 320 -25.25 -29.28 -16.16
C ILE A 320 -25.58 -28.16 -17.14
N SER A 321 -25.22 -28.33 -18.38
CA SER A 321 -25.57 -27.40 -19.45
C SER A 321 -26.16 -28.12 -20.66
N PHE A 322 -27.08 -27.43 -21.33
CA PHE A 322 -27.67 -27.84 -22.59
C PHE A 322 -27.42 -26.78 -23.64
N HIS A 323 -27.07 -27.18 -24.85
CA HIS A 323 -26.93 -26.29 -26.00
C HIS A 323 -27.46 -26.92 -27.28
N LYS A 324 -28.27 -26.21 -28.02
CA LYS A 324 -28.80 -26.63 -29.32
C LYS A 324 -29.20 -25.41 -30.14
N GLU A 325 -28.79 -25.38 -31.43
CA GLU A 325 -29.24 -24.39 -32.43
C GLU A 325 -29.22 -22.92 -31.94
N GLY A 326 -28.13 -22.52 -31.26
CA GLY A 326 -27.96 -21.16 -30.72
C GLY A 326 -28.62 -20.92 -29.36
N HIS A 327 -29.40 -21.86 -28.82
CA HIS A 327 -29.94 -21.82 -27.48
C HIS A 327 -29.01 -22.47 -26.47
N LYS A 328 -28.84 -21.84 -25.29
CA LYS A 328 -28.08 -22.38 -24.17
C LYS A 328 -28.84 -22.23 -22.87
N ALA A 329 -28.93 -23.32 -22.11
CA ALA A 329 -29.44 -23.32 -20.74
C ALA A 329 -28.42 -24.00 -19.83
N TYR A 330 -28.34 -23.56 -18.57
CA TYR A 330 -27.49 -24.22 -17.59
C TYR A 330 -28.08 -24.11 -16.19
N PHE A 331 -27.71 -25.09 -15.37
CA PHE A 331 -27.99 -25.10 -13.93
C PHE A 331 -26.70 -25.45 -13.19
N SER A 332 -26.41 -24.73 -12.09
CA SER A 332 -25.24 -25.02 -11.27
C SER A 332 -25.50 -24.73 -9.80
N VAL A 333 -24.84 -25.52 -8.94
CA VAL A 333 -24.82 -25.36 -7.49
C VAL A 333 -23.38 -25.23 -7.05
N ALA A 334 -23.12 -24.31 -6.12
CA ALA A 334 -21.82 -24.08 -5.50
C ALA A 334 -21.98 -23.89 -4.00
N LEU A 335 -21.02 -24.39 -3.23
CA LEU A 335 -20.81 -24.01 -1.83
C LEU A 335 -19.65 -23.01 -1.79
N ALA A 336 -19.80 -21.94 -1.00
CA ALA A 336 -18.81 -20.88 -0.81
C ALA A 336 -18.58 -20.62 0.67
#